data_ec616842a43a4a545643ada07647bd03
#
_entry.id   ec616842a43a4a545643ada07647bd03
#
_cell.length_a   1.000
_cell.length_b   1.000
_cell.length_c   1.000
_cell.angle_alpha   90.00
_cell.angle_beta   90.00
_cell.angle_gamma   90.00
#
_symmetry.space_group_name_H-M   'P 1'
#
loop_
_entity.id
_entity.type
_entity.pdbx_description
1 polymer ?
#
loop_
_entity_poly.entity_id
_entity_poly.type
_entity_poly.pdbx_seq_one_letter_code
_entity_poly.pdbx_strand_id
1 'polypeptide(L)'
;MRLIQTALTFDDVLLVPAFSDVLPRDTSLKTRLTRNISLNMPLVSAAMDTVTEARLAIAMAQMGGVGIIHKNFTPAEQAGEVAKVKRFESGVVLDPITVPPQMKVRDVIALSRQHGISGFPVVEGSQLVGIVTNRDLRFEERLEEPVRNIMTPRERLVTVKEGTPLAAAKALMHSHRLERVLVINDSFELRGLMTVKDITKQTEHPDACKDEHGKLRAGAAVGVGADNEERVELLVQAGVDVIVVDTAHGHSKGVLERVKWVKQNFPHVEVIGGNIATAAAAKALVEYGADGVKVGIGPGSICTTRIVAGVGVPQVTAISNVSEALRGTGVPVIADGGVRFSGDVSKALAAGASAVMMGSMFAGTEESPGEVFLYQGRQYKSYRGMGSVGAMKDGAADRYFQDNSANIDKLVPEGIEGRVAYKGSVNAIVFQLTGGVRASMGYCGCRTIAEMNEKAEFVQITGAGLRESHVHDVQITKEAPNYHVD
;
A
#
# COMPACT_ATOMS: atom_id res chain seq x y z
N MET A 1 26.86 20.43 26.93
CA MET A 1 25.79 20.10 25.98
C MET A 1 26.38 19.83 24.61
N ARG A 2 26.02 18.76 23.93
CA ARG A 2 26.46 18.47 22.55
C ARG A 2 25.31 18.80 21.58
N LEU A 3 25.37 19.94 20.91
CA LEU A 3 24.47 20.30 19.82
C LEU A 3 25.09 19.83 18.50
N ILE A 4 24.42 18.92 17.77
CA ILE A 4 24.95 18.33 16.54
C ILE A 4 24.71 19.26 15.35
N GLN A 5 23.47 19.76 15.21
CA GLN A 5 23.05 20.62 14.09
C GLN A 5 21.71 21.31 14.41
N THR A 6 21.38 22.36 13.66
CA THR A 6 20.03 22.86 13.53
C THR A 6 19.24 21.94 12.63
N ALA A 7 18.00 21.59 13.02
CA ALA A 7 17.17 20.66 12.26
C ALA A 7 15.89 21.34 11.79
N LEU A 8 15.47 21.05 10.55
CA LEU A 8 14.40 21.70 9.83
C LEU A 8 13.26 20.71 9.54
N THR A 9 12.02 21.19 9.62
CA THR A 9 10.82 20.47 9.17
C THR A 9 10.24 21.10 7.89
N PHE A 10 9.12 20.59 7.39
CA PHE A 10 8.53 21.08 6.14
C PHE A 10 8.13 22.56 6.19
N ASP A 11 7.73 23.06 7.36
CA ASP A 11 7.35 24.46 7.54
C ASP A 11 8.54 25.43 7.61
N ASP A 12 9.74 24.94 7.78
CA ASP A 12 10.94 25.75 7.87
C ASP A 12 11.59 26.06 6.52
N VAL A 13 11.12 25.42 5.44
CA VAL A 13 11.76 25.51 4.13
C VAL A 13 10.77 25.65 2.99
N LEU A 14 11.20 26.26 1.89
CA LEU A 14 10.54 26.25 0.59
C LEU A 14 11.53 25.78 -0.48
N LEU A 15 11.01 25.18 -1.57
CA LEU A 15 11.79 24.88 -2.76
C LEU A 15 12.02 26.15 -3.58
N VAL A 16 13.23 26.35 -4.06
CA VAL A 16 13.59 27.48 -4.91
C VAL A 16 13.18 27.18 -6.34
N PRO A 17 12.40 28.07 -7.01
CA PRO A 17 12.09 27.88 -8.40
C PRO A 17 13.36 28.01 -9.26
N ALA A 18 13.46 27.17 -10.29
CA ALA A 18 14.60 27.13 -11.19
C ALA A 18 14.16 27.33 -12.64
N PHE A 19 15.13 27.52 -13.56
CA PHE A 19 14.82 27.49 -14.99
C PHE A 19 14.13 26.15 -15.35
N SER A 20 13.04 26.24 -16.08
CA SER A 20 12.26 25.05 -16.46
C SER A 20 11.84 25.10 -17.91
N ASP A 21 12.08 23.99 -18.61
CA ASP A 21 11.48 23.65 -19.90
C ASP A 21 10.50 22.45 -19.75
N VAL A 22 10.08 22.14 -18.52
CA VAL A 22 9.26 20.98 -18.14
C VAL A 22 7.85 21.43 -17.78
N LEU A 23 6.86 20.90 -18.49
CA LEU A 23 5.47 21.08 -18.09
C LEU A 23 5.06 19.98 -17.09
N PRO A 24 4.16 20.27 -16.13
CA PRO A 24 3.70 19.28 -15.14
C PRO A 24 3.23 17.95 -15.75
N ARG A 25 2.56 18.00 -16.91
CA ARG A 25 2.08 16.81 -17.62
C ARG A 25 3.19 15.91 -18.18
N ASP A 26 4.38 16.47 -18.41
CA ASP A 26 5.53 15.78 -19.02
C ASP A 26 6.47 15.17 -17.97
N THR A 27 6.14 15.34 -16.67
CA THR A 27 6.92 14.80 -15.56
C THR A 27 6.60 13.32 -15.29
N SER A 28 7.61 12.57 -14.89
CA SER A 28 7.47 11.17 -14.45
C SER A 28 7.52 11.05 -12.95
N LEU A 29 6.47 10.45 -12.36
CA LEU A 29 6.41 10.14 -10.93
C LEU A 29 6.97 8.76 -10.59
N LYS A 30 7.54 8.04 -11.56
CA LYS A 30 8.16 6.73 -11.33
C LYS A 30 9.31 6.85 -10.35
N THR A 31 9.33 5.92 -9.40
CA THR A 31 10.32 5.88 -8.32
C THR A 31 10.53 4.45 -7.82
N ARG A 32 11.28 4.29 -6.73
CA ARG A 32 11.54 3.00 -6.10
C ARG A 32 11.04 2.98 -4.66
N LEU A 33 10.45 1.85 -4.25
CA LEU A 33 10.09 1.55 -2.87
C LEU A 33 11.24 0.82 -2.16
N THR A 34 11.83 -0.13 -2.85
CA THR A 34 12.99 -0.92 -2.41
C THR A 34 14.00 -1.03 -3.55
N ARG A 35 15.08 -1.78 -3.37
CA ARG A 35 16.08 -2.02 -4.43
C ARG A 35 15.45 -2.55 -5.72
N ASN A 36 14.47 -3.45 -5.60
CA ASN A 36 13.91 -4.19 -6.72
C ASN A 36 12.42 -3.88 -6.97
N ILE A 37 11.72 -3.17 -6.07
CA ILE A 37 10.32 -2.78 -6.27
C ILE A 37 10.27 -1.32 -6.74
N SER A 38 9.75 -1.12 -7.95
CA SER A 38 9.43 0.19 -8.51
C SER A 38 7.97 0.56 -8.25
N LEU A 39 7.72 1.86 -8.07
CA LEU A 39 6.39 2.47 -8.01
C LEU A 39 6.18 3.39 -9.20
N ASN A 40 4.95 3.54 -9.64
CA ASN A 40 4.56 4.50 -10.68
C ASN A 40 4.14 5.87 -10.10
N MET A 41 3.93 5.94 -8.77
CA MET A 41 3.78 7.19 -8.01
C MET A 41 4.48 7.05 -6.64
N PRO A 42 5.02 8.14 -6.06
CA PRO A 42 5.83 8.08 -4.85
C PRO A 42 5.01 8.04 -3.55
N LEU A 43 3.81 7.46 -3.55
CA LEU A 43 2.91 7.48 -2.40
C LEU A 43 2.70 6.08 -1.82
N VAL A 44 2.77 6.00 -0.49
CA VAL A 44 2.60 4.76 0.29
C VAL A 44 1.59 5.02 1.41
N SER A 45 0.64 4.12 1.64
CA SER A 45 -0.26 4.24 2.79
C SER A 45 0.31 3.52 4.02
N ALA A 46 0.18 4.19 5.19
CA ALA A 46 0.82 3.77 6.43
C ALA A 46 0.18 2.51 7.04
N ALA A 47 1.02 1.71 7.70
CA ALA A 47 0.62 0.49 8.39
C ALA A 47 -0.08 0.80 9.74
N MET A 48 -1.27 1.37 9.67
CA MET A 48 -2.07 1.76 10.83
C MET A 48 -3.47 1.16 10.71
N ASP A 49 -4.03 0.72 11.83
CA ASP A 49 -5.32 0.02 11.90
C ASP A 49 -6.55 0.89 11.56
N THR A 50 -6.36 2.19 11.45
CA THR A 50 -7.35 3.14 10.94
C THR A 50 -7.00 3.69 9.55
N VAL A 51 -6.02 3.09 8.85
CA VAL A 51 -5.55 3.57 7.54
C VAL A 51 -5.56 2.46 6.50
N THR A 52 -4.77 1.38 6.66
CA THR A 52 -4.50 0.45 5.57
C THR A 52 -4.90 -0.99 5.87
N GLU A 53 -5.97 -1.41 5.25
CA GLU A 53 -6.38 -2.80 5.04
C GLU A 53 -6.46 -3.09 3.53
N ALA A 54 -6.91 -4.26 3.12
CA ALA A 54 -6.94 -4.68 1.72
C ALA A 54 -7.60 -3.67 0.78
N ARG A 55 -8.72 -3.03 1.20
CA ARG A 55 -9.48 -2.08 0.35
C ARG A 55 -8.64 -0.87 -0.04
N LEU A 56 -7.96 -0.23 0.92
CA LEU A 56 -7.06 0.89 0.61
C LEU A 56 -5.79 0.42 -0.10
N ALA A 57 -5.22 -0.74 0.30
CA ALA A 57 -4.03 -1.28 -0.35
C ALA A 57 -4.26 -1.57 -1.84
N ILE A 58 -5.44 -2.09 -2.20
CA ILE A 58 -5.87 -2.29 -3.59
C ILE A 58 -5.92 -0.95 -4.34
N ALA A 59 -6.63 0.03 -3.79
CA ALA A 59 -6.77 1.33 -4.43
C ALA A 59 -5.41 2.02 -4.63
N MET A 60 -4.52 1.97 -3.63
CA MET A 60 -3.16 2.51 -3.74
C MET A 60 -2.35 1.82 -4.82
N ALA A 61 -2.40 0.48 -4.91
CA ALA A 61 -1.68 -0.27 -5.92
C ALA A 61 -2.23 -0.01 -7.33
N GLN A 62 -3.55 0.12 -7.50
CA GLN A 62 -4.18 0.49 -8.77
C GLN A 62 -3.73 1.85 -9.31
N MET A 63 -3.46 2.80 -8.41
CA MET A 63 -2.97 4.14 -8.76
C MET A 63 -1.45 4.20 -8.95
N GLY A 64 -0.73 3.09 -8.73
CA GLY A 64 0.71 3.01 -8.95
C GLY A 64 1.59 3.16 -7.71
N GLY A 65 0.99 3.27 -6.52
CA GLY A 65 1.66 3.24 -5.22
C GLY A 65 1.61 1.86 -4.57
N VAL A 66 1.65 1.81 -3.24
CA VAL A 66 1.50 0.58 -2.46
C VAL A 66 0.88 0.86 -1.09
N GLY A 67 0.07 -0.07 -0.60
CA GLY A 67 -0.43 -0.05 0.77
C GLY A 67 0.33 -1.02 1.66
N ILE A 68 0.63 -0.58 2.89
CA ILE A 68 1.25 -1.44 3.90
C ILE A 68 0.19 -1.84 4.93
N ILE A 69 -0.19 -3.12 4.90
CA ILE A 69 -1.23 -3.66 5.78
C ILE A 69 -0.71 -3.73 7.21
N HIS A 70 -1.49 -3.20 8.16
CA HIS A 70 -1.12 -3.15 9.57
C HIS A 70 -1.09 -4.52 10.23
N LYS A 71 -0.41 -4.62 11.40
CA LYS A 71 -0.25 -5.85 12.15
C LYS A 71 -1.22 -6.06 13.32
N ASN A 72 -2.15 -5.11 13.56
CA ASN A 72 -3.21 -5.26 14.59
C ASN A 72 -4.29 -6.24 14.11
N PHE A 73 -3.85 -7.40 13.74
CA PHE A 73 -4.57 -8.60 13.29
C PHE A 73 -3.87 -9.82 13.85
N THR A 74 -4.55 -10.93 13.92
CA THR A 74 -3.87 -12.22 14.03
C THR A 74 -3.00 -12.46 12.78
N PRO A 75 -1.95 -13.29 12.84
CA PRO A 75 -1.14 -13.61 11.66
C PRO A 75 -1.95 -14.09 10.47
N ALA A 76 -2.96 -14.94 10.70
CA ALA A 76 -3.83 -15.48 9.64
C ALA A 76 -4.75 -14.42 9.02
N GLU A 77 -5.32 -13.50 9.83
CA GLU A 77 -6.15 -12.40 9.32
C GLU A 77 -5.34 -11.44 8.47
N GLN A 78 -4.14 -11.05 8.91
CA GLN A 78 -3.26 -10.17 8.14
C GLN A 78 -2.84 -10.82 6.80
N ALA A 79 -2.49 -12.11 6.82
CA ALA A 79 -2.22 -12.86 5.59
C ALA A 79 -3.45 -12.94 4.67
N GLY A 80 -4.65 -13.05 5.25
CA GLY A 80 -5.92 -12.97 4.53
C GLY A 80 -6.12 -11.63 3.82
N GLU A 81 -5.76 -10.51 4.47
CA GLU A 81 -5.80 -9.18 3.84
C GLU A 81 -4.81 -9.07 2.67
N VAL A 82 -3.57 -9.56 2.82
CA VAL A 82 -2.59 -9.64 1.71
C VAL A 82 -3.14 -10.48 0.57
N ALA A 83 -3.70 -11.66 0.86
CA ALA A 83 -4.27 -12.54 -0.16
C ALA A 83 -5.43 -11.88 -0.93
N LYS A 84 -6.25 -11.03 -0.29
CA LYS A 84 -7.30 -10.24 -0.96
C LYS A 84 -6.68 -9.29 -2.00
N VAL A 85 -5.59 -8.58 -1.66
CA VAL A 85 -4.89 -7.70 -2.62
C VAL A 85 -4.31 -8.50 -3.78
N LYS A 86 -3.62 -9.61 -3.49
CA LYS A 86 -2.97 -10.44 -4.52
C LYS A 86 -3.96 -11.12 -5.46
N ARG A 87 -5.18 -11.39 -5.02
CA ARG A 87 -6.26 -11.96 -5.87
C ARG A 87 -6.99 -10.89 -6.69
N PHE A 88 -6.89 -9.63 -6.29
CA PHE A 88 -7.56 -8.53 -6.98
C PHE A 88 -6.77 -8.18 -8.25
N GLU A 89 -7.37 -8.29 -9.43
CA GLU A 89 -6.75 -7.98 -10.74
C GLU A 89 -5.57 -8.89 -11.18
N SER A 90 -5.66 -10.16 -10.92
CA SER A 90 -4.61 -11.07 -11.42
C SER A 90 -4.59 -11.25 -12.95
N GLY A 91 -5.51 -10.61 -13.70
CA GLY A 91 -5.69 -10.80 -15.15
C GLY A 91 -6.00 -12.25 -15.53
N VAL A 92 -5.35 -13.18 -14.85
CA VAL A 92 -5.62 -14.62 -14.84
C VAL A 92 -5.79 -15.03 -13.38
N VAL A 93 -6.96 -15.53 -13.02
CA VAL A 93 -7.17 -16.20 -11.74
C VAL A 93 -6.45 -17.56 -11.82
N LEU A 94 -5.23 -17.62 -11.27
CA LEU A 94 -4.37 -18.83 -11.37
C LEU A 94 -4.88 -20.01 -10.56
N ASP A 95 -5.74 -19.80 -9.58
CA ASP A 95 -6.34 -20.84 -8.75
C ASP A 95 -7.85 -20.57 -8.60
N PRO A 96 -8.63 -20.79 -9.68
CA PRO A 96 -10.06 -20.58 -9.65
C PRO A 96 -10.74 -21.65 -8.78
N ILE A 97 -11.81 -21.24 -8.08
CA ILE A 97 -12.65 -22.21 -7.37
C ILE A 97 -13.25 -23.16 -8.41
N THR A 98 -12.99 -24.45 -8.26
CA THR A 98 -13.44 -25.52 -9.14
C THR A 98 -14.50 -26.36 -8.46
N VAL A 99 -15.25 -27.12 -9.25
CA VAL A 99 -16.23 -28.10 -8.77
C VAL A 99 -16.03 -29.45 -9.45
N PRO A 100 -16.20 -30.56 -8.75
CA PRO A 100 -16.15 -31.88 -9.39
C PRO A 100 -17.45 -32.13 -10.20
N PRO A 101 -17.39 -32.92 -11.27
CA PRO A 101 -18.55 -33.16 -12.17
C PRO A 101 -19.72 -33.87 -11.49
N GLN A 102 -19.52 -34.51 -10.35
CA GLN A 102 -20.54 -35.18 -9.56
C GLN A 102 -21.24 -34.26 -8.54
N MET A 103 -20.74 -33.03 -8.31
CA MET A 103 -21.37 -32.08 -7.37
C MET A 103 -22.78 -31.77 -7.81
N LYS A 104 -23.73 -31.74 -6.85
CA LYS A 104 -25.11 -31.44 -7.13
C LYS A 104 -25.30 -29.97 -7.51
N VAL A 105 -26.23 -29.69 -8.40
CA VAL A 105 -26.58 -28.34 -8.87
C VAL A 105 -26.86 -27.39 -7.69
N ARG A 106 -27.64 -27.83 -6.68
CA ARG A 106 -27.95 -27.04 -5.48
C ARG A 106 -26.66 -26.58 -4.73
N ASP A 107 -25.65 -27.46 -4.65
CA ASP A 107 -24.43 -27.18 -3.91
C ASP A 107 -23.56 -26.16 -4.68
N VAL A 108 -23.55 -26.24 -6.01
CA VAL A 108 -22.90 -25.24 -6.87
C VAL A 108 -23.59 -23.88 -6.77
N ILE A 109 -24.95 -23.84 -6.68
CA ILE A 109 -25.70 -22.61 -6.45
C ILE A 109 -25.36 -21.99 -5.08
N ALA A 110 -25.25 -22.82 -4.03
CA ALA A 110 -24.85 -22.36 -2.70
C ALA A 110 -23.44 -21.78 -2.72
N LEU A 111 -22.49 -22.46 -3.37
CA LEU A 111 -21.12 -22.00 -3.55
C LEU A 111 -21.04 -20.67 -4.33
N SER A 112 -21.87 -20.54 -5.37
CA SER A 112 -21.99 -19.30 -6.15
C SER A 112 -22.41 -18.11 -5.29
N ARG A 113 -23.41 -18.30 -4.41
CA ARG A 113 -23.89 -17.26 -3.49
C ARG A 113 -22.88 -16.93 -2.41
N GLN A 114 -22.23 -17.94 -1.84
CA GLN A 114 -21.23 -17.78 -0.78
C GLN A 114 -20.02 -16.98 -1.25
N HIS A 115 -19.53 -17.23 -2.47
CA HIS A 115 -18.31 -16.61 -3.00
C HIS A 115 -18.56 -15.46 -3.99
N GLY A 116 -19.82 -15.18 -4.35
CA GLY A 116 -20.17 -14.15 -5.34
C GLY A 116 -19.63 -14.47 -6.75
N ILE A 117 -19.44 -15.76 -7.08
CA ILE A 117 -18.85 -16.24 -8.33
C ILE A 117 -19.94 -16.71 -9.29
N SER A 118 -19.85 -16.29 -10.55
CA SER A 118 -20.86 -16.57 -11.58
C SER A 118 -20.48 -17.70 -12.55
N GLY A 119 -19.45 -18.49 -12.23
CA GLY A 119 -19.08 -19.66 -13.05
C GLY A 119 -17.86 -20.37 -12.52
N PHE A 120 -17.90 -21.68 -12.58
CA PHE A 120 -16.92 -22.61 -12.02
C PHE A 120 -16.38 -23.54 -13.10
N PRO A 121 -15.05 -23.63 -13.25
CA PRO A 121 -14.45 -24.74 -14.01
C PRO A 121 -14.82 -26.06 -13.34
N VAL A 122 -15.19 -27.05 -14.15
CA VAL A 122 -15.50 -28.40 -13.69
C VAL A 122 -14.27 -29.25 -13.95
N VAL A 123 -13.69 -29.84 -12.90
CA VAL A 123 -12.44 -30.62 -12.98
C VAL A 123 -12.59 -32.02 -12.39
N GLU A 124 -11.89 -32.96 -12.97
CA GLU A 124 -11.74 -34.34 -12.47
C GLU A 124 -10.26 -34.56 -12.17
N GLY A 125 -9.87 -34.48 -10.89
CA GLY A 125 -8.47 -34.30 -10.49
C GLY A 125 -7.93 -32.96 -10.98
N SER A 126 -6.87 -32.98 -11.80
CA SER A 126 -6.30 -31.79 -12.46
C SER A 126 -6.91 -31.50 -13.86
N GLN A 127 -7.65 -32.46 -14.43
CA GLN A 127 -8.15 -32.39 -15.79
C GLN A 127 -9.40 -31.54 -15.89
N LEU A 128 -9.39 -30.59 -16.80
CA LEU A 128 -10.55 -29.77 -17.12
C LEU A 128 -11.55 -30.59 -17.96
N VAL A 129 -12.78 -30.77 -17.44
CA VAL A 129 -13.85 -31.55 -18.10
C VAL A 129 -15.03 -30.68 -18.53
N GLY A 130 -15.15 -29.44 -18.04
CA GLY A 130 -16.22 -28.56 -18.42
C GLY A 130 -16.18 -27.21 -17.69
N ILE A 131 -17.25 -26.42 -17.89
CA ILE A 131 -17.54 -25.21 -17.14
C ILE A 131 -19.03 -25.12 -16.86
N VAL A 132 -19.42 -24.74 -15.65
CA VAL A 132 -20.78 -24.37 -15.28
C VAL A 132 -20.87 -22.91 -14.93
N THR A 133 -21.84 -22.21 -15.47
CA THR A 133 -22.01 -20.76 -15.30
C THR A 133 -23.41 -20.41 -14.79
N ASN A 134 -23.61 -19.16 -14.35
CA ASN A 134 -24.95 -18.69 -13.98
C ASN A 134 -25.98 -18.83 -15.10
N ARG A 135 -25.56 -18.86 -16.36
CA ARG A 135 -26.48 -19.12 -17.50
C ARG A 135 -27.04 -20.53 -17.41
N ASP A 136 -26.22 -21.49 -17.03
CA ASP A 136 -26.61 -22.92 -16.92
C ASP A 136 -27.41 -23.16 -15.63
N LEU A 137 -27.19 -22.38 -14.57
CA LEU A 137 -27.83 -22.54 -13.25
C LEU A 137 -29.12 -21.77 -13.08
N ARG A 138 -29.35 -20.67 -13.83
CA ARG A 138 -30.38 -19.66 -13.55
C ARG A 138 -31.81 -20.22 -13.57
N PHE A 139 -32.10 -21.15 -14.47
CA PHE A 139 -33.42 -21.73 -14.66
C PHE A 139 -33.40 -23.26 -14.50
N GLU A 140 -32.36 -23.80 -13.86
CA GLU A 140 -32.27 -25.24 -13.66
C GLU A 140 -33.11 -25.66 -12.44
N GLU A 141 -34.04 -26.52 -12.67
CA GLU A 141 -34.98 -27.03 -11.65
C GLU A 141 -34.53 -28.38 -11.06
N ARG A 142 -33.63 -29.10 -11.75
CA ARG A 142 -33.13 -30.42 -11.34
C ARG A 142 -32.00 -30.29 -10.34
N LEU A 143 -32.29 -29.79 -9.17
CA LEU A 143 -31.28 -29.39 -8.15
C LEU A 143 -30.48 -30.57 -7.58
N GLU A 144 -31.02 -31.79 -7.67
CA GLU A 144 -30.32 -33.01 -7.18
C GLU A 144 -29.41 -33.66 -8.24
N GLU A 145 -29.53 -33.24 -9.51
CA GLU A 145 -28.69 -33.75 -10.59
C GLU A 145 -27.22 -33.32 -10.42
N PRO A 146 -26.27 -34.15 -10.90
CA PRO A 146 -24.86 -33.78 -10.95
C PRO A 146 -24.62 -32.69 -11.99
N VAL A 147 -23.68 -31.79 -11.71
CA VAL A 147 -23.36 -30.63 -12.58
C VAL A 147 -22.89 -31.05 -13.98
N ARG A 148 -22.37 -32.26 -14.14
CA ARG A 148 -21.98 -32.81 -15.45
C ARG A 148 -23.13 -32.83 -16.48
N ASN A 149 -24.36 -32.91 -16.01
CA ASN A 149 -25.55 -33.02 -16.89
C ASN A 149 -25.97 -31.65 -17.45
N ILE A 150 -25.49 -30.56 -16.86
CA ILE A 150 -25.88 -29.19 -17.26
C ILE A 150 -24.69 -28.33 -17.70
N MET A 151 -23.44 -28.73 -17.39
CA MET A 151 -22.22 -27.97 -17.74
C MET A 151 -22.02 -27.89 -19.24
N THR A 152 -21.26 -26.89 -19.68
CA THR A 152 -20.63 -26.91 -21.02
C THR A 152 -19.49 -27.90 -21.01
N PRO A 153 -19.56 -29.01 -21.77
CA PRO A 153 -18.55 -30.08 -21.73
C PRO A 153 -17.27 -29.67 -22.48
N ARG A 154 -16.19 -30.44 -22.25
CA ARG A 154 -14.84 -30.19 -22.75
C ARG A 154 -14.77 -29.87 -24.25
N GLU A 155 -15.52 -30.60 -25.08
CA GLU A 155 -15.50 -30.48 -26.53
C GLU A 155 -16.02 -29.14 -27.05
N ARG A 156 -16.77 -28.42 -26.18
CA ARG A 156 -17.38 -27.12 -26.49
C ARG A 156 -16.69 -25.98 -25.77
N LEU A 157 -15.62 -26.26 -24.99
CA LEU A 157 -14.90 -25.20 -24.29
C LEU A 157 -14.05 -24.38 -25.24
N VAL A 158 -14.07 -23.08 -25.04
CA VAL A 158 -13.10 -22.16 -25.62
C VAL A 158 -12.04 -21.90 -24.55
N THR A 159 -10.81 -22.23 -24.86
CA THR A 159 -9.67 -22.15 -23.91
C THR A 159 -8.50 -21.41 -24.54
N VAL A 160 -7.58 -20.91 -23.71
CA VAL A 160 -6.30 -20.36 -24.11
C VAL A 160 -5.18 -21.13 -23.40
N LYS A 161 -3.99 -21.13 -23.96
CA LYS A 161 -2.81 -21.71 -23.31
C LYS A 161 -2.19 -20.73 -22.32
N GLU A 162 -1.43 -21.26 -21.36
CA GLU A 162 -0.55 -20.46 -20.51
C GLU A 162 0.35 -19.56 -21.36
N GLY A 163 0.55 -18.31 -20.92
CA GLY A 163 1.34 -17.34 -21.65
C GLY A 163 0.64 -16.67 -22.84
N THR A 164 -0.64 -17.01 -23.13
CA THR A 164 -1.38 -16.31 -24.18
C THR A 164 -1.49 -14.81 -23.86
N PRO A 165 -1.06 -13.90 -24.77
CA PRO A 165 -1.18 -12.47 -24.59
C PRO A 165 -2.64 -12.05 -24.32
N LEU A 166 -2.84 -11.12 -23.39
CA LEU A 166 -4.17 -10.67 -22.99
C LEU A 166 -5.01 -10.14 -24.16
N ALA A 167 -4.36 -9.46 -25.13
CA ALA A 167 -5.03 -8.98 -26.34
C ALA A 167 -5.62 -10.12 -27.18
N ALA A 168 -4.91 -11.25 -27.29
CA ALA A 168 -5.38 -12.43 -28.00
C ALA A 168 -6.55 -13.10 -27.25
N ALA A 169 -6.45 -13.22 -25.91
CA ALA A 169 -7.56 -13.71 -25.10
C ALA A 169 -8.80 -12.83 -25.20
N LYS A 170 -8.64 -11.48 -25.19
CA LYS A 170 -9.73 -10.52 -25.41
C LYS A 170 -10.40 -10.70 -26.75
N ALA A 171 -9.62 -10.84 -27.84
CA ALA A 171 -10.15 -11.06 -29.18
C ALA A 171 -10.97 -12.37 -29.26
N LEU A 172 -10.46 -13.45 -28.65
CA LEU A 172 -11.14 -14.74 -28.57
C LEU A 172 -12.46 -14.65 -27.77
N MET A 173 -12.44 -13.99 -26.61
CA MET A 173 -13.64 -13.77 -25.79
C MET A 173 -14.69 -12.96 -26.57
N HIS A 174 -14.28 -11.93 -27.29
CA HIS A 174 -15.17 -11.09 -28.09
C HIS A 174 -15.80 -11.91 -29.25
N SER A 175 -15.01 -12.68 -30.01
CA SER A 175 -15.49 -13.47 -31.16
C SER A 175 -16.49 -14.54 -30.75
N HIS A 176 -16.31 -15.15 -29.56
CA HIS A 176 -17.18 -16.19 -29.01
C HIS A 176 -18.26 -15.65 -28.04
N ARG A 177 -18.33 -14.31 -27.82
CA ARG A 177 -19.25 -13.65 -26.87
C ARG A 177 -19.18 -14.24 -25.46
N LEU A 178 -17.96 -14.47 -24.98
CA LEU A 178 -17.68 -15.05 -23.66
C LEU A 178 -17.33 -13.99 -22.65
N GLU A 179 -17.81 -14.14 -21.43
CA GLU A 179 -17.43 -13.30 -20.29
C GLU A 179 -16.15 -13.81 -19.59
N ARG A 180 -15.73 -15.05 -19.91
CA ARG A 180 -14.55 -15.71 -19.35
C ARG A 180 -13.99 -16.76 -20.29
N VAL A 181 -12.70 -17.03 -20.16
CA VAL A 181 -11.97 -18.07 -20.88
C VAL A 181 -11.07 -18.80 -19.91
N LEU A 182 -11.02 -20.14 -20.07
CA LEU A 182 -10.19 -21.00 -19.23
C LEU A 182 -8.77 -21.07 -19.79
N VAL A 183 -7.79 -21.00 -18.90
CA VAL A 183 -6.36 -21.14 -19.23
C VAL A 183 -5.94 -22.57 -18.93
N ILE A 184 -5.33 -23.25 -19.91
CA ILE A 184 -4.90 -24.64 -19.83
C ILE A 184 -3.43 -24.79 -20.21
N ASN A 185 -2.82 -25.89 -19.76
CA ASN A 185 -1.53 -26.33 -20.27
C ASN A 185 -1.69 -27.29 -21.48
N ASP A 186 -0.58 -27.82 -21.99
CA ASP A 186 -0.59 -28.74 -23.11
C ASP A 186 -1.27 -30.09 -22.81
N SER A 187 -1.34 -30.48 -21.54
CA SER A 187 -2.04 -31.69 -21.08
C SER A 187 -3.54 -31.46 -20.81
N PHE A 188 -4.09 -30.26 -21.18
CA PHE A 188 -5.47 -29.86 -20.93
C PHE A 188 -5.83 -29.79 -19.42
N GLU A 189 -4.86 -29.54 -18.57
CA GLU A 189 -5.10 -29.28 -17.16
C GLU A 189 -5.41 -27.80 -16.96
N LEU A 190 -6.33 -27.53 -16.04
CA LEU A 190 -6.69 -26.15 -15.69
C LEU A 190 -5.50 -25.43 -15.02
N ARG A 191 -5.13 -24.26 -15.55
CA ARG A 191 -4.09 -23.38 -15.01
C ARG A 191 -4.63 -22.05 -14.54
N GLY A 192 -5.81 -21.67 -15.00
CA GLY A 192 -6.42 -20.42 -14.58
C GLY A 192 -7.71 -20.09 -15.31
N LEU A 193 -8.22 -18.91 -14.99
CA LEU A 193 -9.43 -18.33 -15.56
C LEU A 193 -9.20 -16.84 -15.84
N MET A 194 -9.49 -16.36 -17.04
CA MET A 194 -9.54 -14.95 -17.39
C MET A 194 -10.98 -14.48 -17.53
N THR A 195 -11.32 -13.28 -17.04
CA THR A 195 -12.65 -12.68 -17.23
C THR A 195 -12.58 -11.34 -17.94
N VAL A 196 -13.68 -10.92 -18.55
CA VAL A 196 -13.81 -9.57 -19.16
C VAL A 196 -13.52 -8.49 -18.11
N LYS A 197 -13.99 -8.69 -16.87
CA LYS A 197 -13.73 -7.74 -15.78
C LYS A 197 -12.25 -7.53 -15.51
N ASP A 198 -11.45 -8.62 -15.51
CA ASP A 198 -10.00 -8.54 -15.27
C ASP A 198 -9.29 -7.81 -16.42
N ILE A 199 -9.73 -8.04 -17.65
CA ILE A 199 -9.22 -7.34 -18.84
C ILE A 199 -9.55 -5.85 -18.80
N THR A 200 -10.80 -5.50 -18.42
CA THR A 200 -11.25 -4.10 -18.35
C THR A 200 -10.50 -3.34 -17.28
N LYS A 201 -10.36 -3.92 -16.09
CA LYS A 201 -9.61 -3.33 -14.97
C LYS A 201 -8.14 -3.03 -15.32
N GLN A 202 -7.50 -3.91 -16.09
CA GLN A 202 -6.13 -3.68 -16.53
C GLN A 202 -6.01 -2.48 -17.48
N THR A 203 -7.07 -2.22 -18.25
CA THR A 203 -7.15 -1.05 -19.16
C THR A 203 -7.48 0.24 -18.38
N GLU A 204 -8.26 0.13 -17.29
CA GLU A 204 -8.66 1.26 -16.43
C GLU A 204 -7.50 1.76 -15.55
N HIS A 205 -6.56 0.88 -15.17
CA HIS A 205 -5.42 1.19 -14.31
C HIS A 205 -4.07 0.87 -14.97
N PRO A 206 -3.66 1.64 -16.01
CA PRO A 206 -2.41 1.36 -16.75
C PRO A 206 -1.16 1.58 -15.90
N ASP A 207 -1.26 2.43 -14.89
CA ASP A 207 -0.16 2.76 -13.97
C ASP A 207 -0.14 1.87 -12.71
N ALA A 208 -0.99 0.83 -12.64
CA ALA A 208 -1.05 -0.03 -11.46
C ALA A 208 0.32 -0.65 -11.12
N CYS A 209 0.64 -0.65 -9.82
CA CYS A 209 1.86 -1.27 -9.29
C CYS A 209 1.67 -2.79 -9.18
N LYS A 210 2.27 -3.53 -10.12
CA LYS A 210 2.11 -4.99 -10.25
C LYS A 210 3.46 -5.71 -10.16
N ASP A 211 3.39 -6.98 -9.75
CA ASP A 211 4.52 -7.90 -9.80
C ASP A 211 4.71 -8.50 -11.22
N GLU A 212 5.72 -9.36 -11.37
CA GLU A 212 6.01 -10.06 -12.65
C GLU A 212 4.88 -10.99 -13.11
N HIS A 213 3.97 -11.38 -12.20
CA HIS A 213 2.80 -12.20 -12.49
C HIS A 213 1.54 -11.38 -12.79
N GLY A 214 1.66 -10.05 -12.84
CA GLY A 214 0.54 -9.13 -13.09
C GLY A 214 -0.41 -8.93 -11.92
N LYS A 215 -0.05 -9.41 -10.71
CA LYS A 215 -0.83 -9.20 -9.47
C LYS A 215 -0.45 -7.86 -8.83
N LEU A 216 -1.42 -7.20 -8.20
CA LEU A 216 -1.16 -5.98 -7.44
C LEU A 216 -0.14 -6.23 -6.34
N ARG A 217 0.79 -5.30 -6.14
CA ARG A 217 1.77 -5.38 -5.06
C ARG A 217 1.14 -5.02 -3.72
N ALA A 218 1.52 -5.77 -2.70
CA ALA A 218 1.09 -5.61 -1.32
C ALA A 218 2.27 -5.62 -0.36
N GLY A 219 2.26 -4.70 0.61
CA GLY A 219 3.18 -4.73 1.74
C GLY A 219 2.45 -5.06 3.04
N ALA A 220 3.19 -5.57 4.02
CA ALA A 220 2.67 -5.84 5.35
C ALA A 220 3.68 -5.50 6.45
N ALA A 221 3.20 -4.92 7.55
CA ALA A 221 4.03 -4.60 8.71
C ALA A 221 4.15 -5.80 9.65
N VAL A 222 5.34 -5.96 10.23
CA VAL A 222 5.63 -6.96 11.27
C VAL A 222 6.40 -6.32 12.43
N GLY A 223 6.33 -6.93 13.60
CA GLY A 223 7.12 -6.57 14.77
C GLY A 223 8.41 -7.36 14.89
N VAL A 224 9.03 -7.28 16.08
CA VAL A 224 10.30 -7.93 16.40
C VAL A 224 10.17 -9.13 17.35
N GLY A 225 9.02 -9.31 18.01
CA GLY A 225 8.75 -10.42 18.92
C GLY A 225 8.82 -11.79 18.25
N ALA A 226 8.99 -12.86 19.01
CA ALA A 226 9.13 -14.22 18.50
C ALA A 226 7.89 -14.72 17.73
N ASP A 227 6.68 -14.27 18.12
CA ASP A 227 5.41 -14.52 17.46
C ASP A 227 5.33 -13.97 16.02
N ASN A 228 6.24 -13.09 15.65
CA ASN A 228 6.29 -12.54 14.29
C ASN A 228 6.96 -13.47 13.26
N GLU A 229 7.55 -14.59 13.64
CA GLU A 229 8.12 -15.55 12.69
C GLU A 229 7.01 -16.27 11.93
N GLU A 230 6.04 -16.84 12.62
CA GLU A 230 4.83 -17.42 12.02
C GLU A 230 4.09 -16.40 11.15
N ARG A 231 3.98 -15.16 11.62
CA ARG A 231 3.36 -14.06 10.86
C ARG A 231 4.06 -13.85 9.53
N VAL A 232 5.39 -13.76 9.52
CA VAL A 232 6.17 -13.60 8.28
C VAL A 232 5.95 -14.79 7.33
N GLU A 233 5.97 -16.02 7.85
CA GLU A 233 5.74 -17.23 7.03
C GLU A 233 4.37 -17.18 6.34
N LEU A 234 3.30 -16.88 7.09
CA LEU A 234 1.95 -16.79 6.53
C LEU A 234 1.81 -15.64 5.51
N LEU A 235 2.45 -14.49 5.75
CA LEU A 235 2.48 -13.38 4.81
C LEU A 235 3.20 -13.75 3.50
N VAL A 236 4.31 -14.47 3.59
CA VAL A 236 5.06 -14.97 2.42
C VAL A 236 4.22 -15.97 1.63
N GLN A 237 3.55 -16.90 2.33
CA GLN A 237 2.61 -17.84 1.69
C GLN A 237 1.43 -17.13 1.00
N ALA A 238 0.97 -16.02 1.56
CA ALA A 238 -0.06 -15.17 0.95
C ALA A 238 0.44 -14.36 -0.26
N GLY A 239 1.76 -14.36 -0.52
CA GLY A 239 2.39 -13.69 -1.65
C GLY A 239 2.72 -12.21 -1.40
N VAL A 240 3.04 -11.82 -0.16
CA VAL A 240 3.48 -10.46 0.15
C VAL A 240 4.73 -10.09 -0.65
N ASP A 241 4.78 -8.87 -1.20
CA ASP A 241 5.92 -8.39 -1.98
C ASP A 241 6.99 -7.72 -1.10
N VAL A 242 6.56 -7.04 -0.05
CA VAL A 242 7.45 -6.32 0.86
C VAL A 242 7.00 -6.44 2.31
N ILE A 243 7.94 -6.79 3.18
CA ILE A 243 7.76 -6.79 4.63
C ILE A 243 8.37 -5.53 5.21
N VAL A 244 7.61 -4.83 6.06
CA VAL A 244 8.07 -3.67 6.80
C VAL A 244 8.27 -4.06 8.26
N VAL A 245 9.52 -4.12 8.72
CA VAL A 245 9.84 -4.28 10.14
C VAL A 245 9.64 -2.91 10.79
N ASP A 246 8.45 -2.73 11.38
CA ASP A 246 7.90 -1.43 11.75
C ASP A 246 7.84 -1.23 13.27
N THR A 247 8.73 -0.39 13.79
CA THR A 247 8.85 -0.04 15.21
C THR A 247 9.00 1.47 15.41
N ALA A 248 8.82 1.94 16.64
CA ALA A 248 9.06 3.34 17.01
C ALA A 248 10.55 3.72 16.92
N HIS A 249 11.46 2.72 17.02
CA HIS A 249 12.90 2.92 16.97
C HIS A 249 13.59 1.81 16.18
N GLY A 250 13.82 2.03 14.90
CA GLY A 250 14.41 1.07 13.97
C GLY A 250 15.91 0.80 14.19
N HIS A 251 16.62 1.67 14.90
CA HIS A 251 18.04 1.45 15.26
C HIS A 251 18.16 0.68 16.57
N SER A 252 17.48 -0.44 16.68
CA SER A 252 17.51 -1.33 17.83
C SER A 252 17.94 -2.74 17.41
N LYS A 253 18.56 -3.48 18.34
CA LYS A 253 19.07 -4.83 18.08
C LYS A 253 17.98 -5.74 17.52
N GLY A 254 16.77 -5.74 18.12
CA GLY A 254 15.66 -6.58 17.67
C GLY A 254 15.21 -6.29 16.23
N VAL A 255 15.22 -5.02 15.81
CA VAL A 255 14.86 -4.65 14.42
C VAL A 255 15.95 -5.13 13.45
N LEU A 256 17.24 -4.88 13.76
CA LEU A 256 18.34 -5.30 12.91
C LEU A 256 18.36 -6.82 12.73
N GLU A 257 18.20 -7.58 13.82
CA GLU A 257 18.14 -9.04 13.80
C GLU A 257 16.91 -9.55 13.04
N ARG A 258 15.74 -8.91 13.17
CA ARG A 258 14.53 -9.28 12.43
C ARG A 258 14.70 -9.05 10.92
N VAL A 259 15.27 -7.91 10.51
CA VAL A 259 15.59 -7.65 9.09
C VAL A 259 16.49 -8.76 8.54
N LYS A 260 17.58 -9.07 9.25
CA LYS A 260 18.50 -10.14 8.85
C LYS A 260 17.82 -11.50 8.77
N TRP A 261 17.00 -11.84 9.75
CA TRP A 261 16.28 -13.11 9.80
C TRP A 261 15.33 -13.27 8.60
N VAL A 262 14.56 -12.22 8.26
CA VAL A 262 13.65 -12.27 7.09
C VAL A 262 14.46 -12.47 5.81
N LYS A 263 15.56 -11.73 5.61
CA LYS A 263 16.38 -11.86 4.40
C LYS A 263 17.08 -13.22 4.28
N GLN A 264 17.43 -13.84 5.40
CA GLN A 264 18.06 -15.17 5.40
C GLN A 264 17.06 -16.29 5.09
N ASN A 265 15.84 -16.21 5.62
CA ASN A 265 14.82 -17.26 5.45
C ASN A 265 13.98 -17.04 4.18
N PHE A 266 13.78 -15.80 3.74
CA PHE A 266 12.94 -15.44 2.58
C PHE A 266 13.67 -14.43 1.67
N PRO A 267 14.78 -14.82 1.02
CA PRO A 267 15.64 -13.90 0.27
C PRO A 267 14.95 -13.21 -0.92
N HIS A 268 13.86 -13.78 -1.41
CA HIS A 268 13.05 -13.24 -2.49
C HIS A 268 12.06 -12.15 -2.05
N VAL A 269 11.83 -11.99 -0.74
CA VAL A 269 10.95 -10.95 -0.21
C VAL A 269 11.78 -9.70 0.11
N GLU A 270 11.29 -8.54 -0.33
CA GLU A 270 11.92 -7.26 -0.03
C GLU A 270 11.61 -6.82 1.41
N VAL A 271 12.60 -6.21 2.08
CA VAL A 271 12.47 -5.80 3.49
C VAL A 271 12.79 -4.34 3.67
N ILE A 272 11.86 -3.62 4.30
CA ILE A 272 12.04 -2.24 4.76
C ILE A 272 12.19 -2.25 6.27
N GLY A 273 13.22 -1.59 6.80
CA GLY A 273 13.41 -1.39 8.23
C GLY A 273 13.09 0.04 8.66
N GLY A 274 12.47 0.20 9.82
CA GLY A 274 12.18 1.54 10.38
C GLY A 274 11.46 1.51 11.74
N ASN A 275 11.21 2.71 12.34
CA ASN A 275 11.54 4.03 11.82
C ASN A 275 12.93 4.49 12.33
N ILE A 276 13.61 5.25 11.48
CA ILE A 276 14.92 5.82 11.82
C ILE A 276 14.95 7.33 11.56
N ALA A 277 16.00 8.00 12.03
CA ALA A 277 16.20 9.43 11.79
C ALA A 277 17.68 9.81 11.60
N THR A 278 18.61 8.86 11.61
CA THR A 278 20.05 9.12 11.61
C THR A 278 20.80 8.33 10.56
N ALA A 279 21.92 8.87 10.09
CA ALA A 279 22.86 8.23 9.17
C ALA A 279 23.37 6.87 9.69
N ALA A 280 23.70 6.79 10.99
CA ALA A 280 24.19 5.55 11.60
C ALA A 280 23.15 4.44 11.57
N ALA A 281 21.87 4.76 11.86
CA ALA A 281 20.75 3.81 11.78
C ALA A 281 20.54 3.30 10.36
N ALA A 282 20.62 4.19 9.36
CA ALA A 282 20.49 3.82 7.96
C ALA A 282 21.56 2.82 7.51
N LYS A 283 22.83 3.10 7.83
CA LYS A 283 23.94 2.20 7.51
C LYS A 283 23.78 0.84 8.19
N ALA A 284 23.41 0.82 9.48
CA ALA A 284 23.18 -0.43 10.21
C ALA A 284 22.08 -1.28 9.57
N LEU A 285 20.94 -0.68 9.19
CA LEU A 285 19.86 -1.43 8.51
C LEU A 285 20.32 -2.03 7.17
N VAL A 286 21.10 -1.29 6.39
CA VAL A 286 21.62 -1.78 5.10
C VAL A 286 22.63 -2.91 5.31
N GLU A 287 23.50 -2.85 6.32
CA GLU A 287 24.44 -3.91 6.69
C GLU A 287 23.71 -5.20 7.09
N TYR A 288 22.52 -5.08 7.70
CA TYR A 288 21.68 -6.22 8.06
C TYR A 288 20.75 -6.68 6.94
N GLY A 289 20.84 -6.07 5.75
CA GLY A 289 20.18 -6.55 4.53
C GLY A 289 18.87 -5.85 4.17
N ALA A 290 18.56 -4.70 4.76
CA ALA A 290 17.36 -3.93 4.37
C ALA A 290 17.44 -3.49 2.90
N ASP A 291 16.34 -3.64 2.18
CA ASP A 291 16.18 -3.22 0.78
C ASP A 291 15.59 -1.82 0.64
N GLY A 292 15.09 -1.27 1.73
CA GLY A 292 14.59 0.09 1.89
C GLY A 292 14.65 0.51 3.35
N VAL A 293 14.67 1.82 3.63
CA VAL A 293 14.63 2.35 4.99
C VAL A 293 13.52 3.37 5.16
N LYS A 294 12.85 3.35 6.31
CA LYS A 294 11.71 4.22 6.62
C LYS A 294 12.08 5.24 7.69
N VAL A 295 11.94 6.55 7.35
CA VAL A 295 12.43 7.68 8.13
C VAL A 295 11.28 8.47 8.73
N GLY A 296 11.30 8.62 10.05
CA GLY A 296 10.33 9.45 10.76
C GLY A 296 10.20 9.07 12.24
N ILE A 297 10.82 9.83 13.12
CA ILE A 297 10.65 9.69 14.58
C ILE A 297 9.84 10.86 15.09
N GLY A 298 8.54 10.57 15.36
CA GLY A 298 7.59 11.49 15.95
C GLY A 298 7.02 12.61 15.05
N PRO A 299 7.05 12.58 13.69
CA PRO A 299 6.49 13.66 12.88
C PRO A 299 4.97 13.53 12.65
N GLY A 300 4.36 12.37 12.94
CA GLY A 300 2.93 12.11 12.69
C GLY A 300 2.02 13.00 13.51
N SER A 301 0.88 13.41 12.95
CA SER A 301 -0.08 14.34 13.57
C SER A 301 -0.69 13.85 14.89
N ILE A 302 -0.72 12.53 15.10
CA ILE A 302 -1.25 11.85 16.29
C ILE A 302 -0.16 11.21 17.16
N CYS A 303 1.12 11.44 16.81
CA CYS A 303 2.27 10.93 17.55
C CYS A 303 2.67 11.94 18.63
N THR A 304 2.90 11.43 19.85
CA THR A 304 3.34 12.23 21.00
C THR A 304 4.74 11.88 21.47
N THR A 305 5.48 11.02 20.77
CA THR A 305 6.85 10.56 21.12
C THR A 305 7.80 11.74 21.43
N ARG A 306 7.77 12.79 20.63
CA ARG A 306 8.65 13.97 20.85
C ARG A 306 8.33 14.72 22.12
N ILE A 307 7.10 14.66 22.61
CA ILE A 307 6.66 15.33 23.84
C ILE A 307 6.83 14.40 25.04
N VAL A 308 6.41 13.13 24.91
CA VAL A 308 6.43 12.15 26.01
C VAL A 308 7.84 11.64 26.28
N ALA A 309 8.56 11.26 25.24
CA ALA A 309 9.92 10.72 25.36
C ALA A 309 11.02 11.77 25.14
N GLY A 310 10.70 12.95 24.58
CA GLY A 310 11.67 14.00 24.24
C GLY A 310 12.59 13.64 23.07
N VAL A 311 12.24 12.62 22.27
CA VAL A 311 13.10 12.05 21.22
C VAL A 311 12.50 12.31 19.83
N GLY A 312 13.34 12.74 18.88
CA GLY A 312 12.93 12.95 17.49
C GLY A 312 13.92 13.81 16.73
N VAL A 313 13.75 13.84 15.41
CA VAL A 313 14.48 14.74 14.50
C VAL A 313 13.47 15.35 13.54
N PRO A 314 13.46 16.67 13.31
CA PRO A 314 12.65 17.33 12.30
C PRO A 314 12.81 16.69 10.91
N GLN A 315 11.72 16.55 10.19
CA GLN A 315 11.59 15.54 9.14
C GLN A 315 12.48 15.81 7.91
N VAL A 316 12.61 17.07 7.47
CA VAL A 316 13.47 17.41 6.32
C VAL A 316 14.93 17.04 6.61
N THR A 317 15.41 17.41 7.79
CA THR A 317 16.78 17.07 8.23
C THR A 317 16.97 15.56 8.38
N ALA A 318 15.98 14.84 8.94
CA ALA A 318 16.06 13.39 9.08
C ALA A 318 16.19 12.69 7.72
N ILE A 319 15.36 13.10 6.75
CA ILE A 319 15.38 12.55 5.38
C ILE A 319 16.73 12.84 4.72
N SER A 320 17.20 14.08 4.77
CA SER A 320 18.45 14.51 4.16
C SER A 320 19.67 13.74 4.72
N ASN A 321 19.77 13.64 6.05
CA ASN A 321 20.87 12.92 6.71
C ASN A 321 20.90 11.42 6.34
N VAL A 322 19.73 10.78 6.25
CA VAL A 322 19.61 9.36 5.87
C VAL A 322 19.91 9.18 4.38
N SER A 323 19.36 10.02 3.53
CA SER A 323 19.57 9.96 2.08
C SER A 323 21.06 10.15 1.72
N GLU A 324 21.71 11.12 2.33
CA GLU A 324 23.14 11.35 2.14
C GLU A 324 23.97 10.14 2.55
N ALA A 325 23.64 9.53 3.70
CA ALA A 325 24.35 8.35 4.21
C ALA A 325 24.18 7.10 3.33
N LEU A 326 23.11 7.04 2.54
CA LEU A 326 22.79 5.91 1.64
C LEU A 326 23.14 6.18 0.18
N ARG A 327 23.73 7.34 -0.13
CA ARG A 327 24.13 7.68 -1.49
C ARG A 327 25.05 6.60 -2.07
N GLY A 328 24.74 6.11 -3.26
CA GLY A 328 25.48 5.05 -3.95
C GLY A 328 25.20 3.62 -3.48
N THR A 329 24.42 3.39 -2.42
CA THR A 329 24.05 2.03 -1.96
C THR A 329 22.93 1.40 -2.78
N GLY A 330 22.17 2.21 -3.50
CA GLY A 330 20.97 1.79 -4.22
C GLY A 330 19.74 1.51 -3.34
N VAL A 331 19.84 1.72 -2.01
CA VAL A 331 18.74 1.55 -1.07
C VAL A 331 17.92 2.84 -0.99
N PRO A 332 16.61 2.82 -1.35
CA PRO A 332 15.74 3.99 -1.31
C PRO A 332 15.32 4.35 0.12
N VAL A 333 14.97 5.63 0.28
CA VAL A 333 14.48 6.22 1.53
C VAL A 333 12.97 6.47 1.41
N ILE A 334 12.18 6.02 2.38
CA ILE A 334 10.76 6.32 2.51
C ILE A 334 10.58 7.34 3.63
N ALA A 335 10.06 8.52 3.31
CA ALA A 335 9.72 9.54 4.30
C ALA A 335 8.35 9.20 4.92
N ASP A 336 8.28 9.02 6.23
CA ASP A 336 7.07 8.60 6.93
C ASP A 336 6.61 9.66 7.94
N GLY A 337 5.44 10.25 7.67
CA GLY A 337 4.76 11.18 8.56
C GLY A 337 5.13 12.66 8.38
N GLY A 338 4.33 13.52 9.01
CA GLY A 338 4.48 14.98 8.99
C GLY A 338 3.91 15.68 7.76
N VAL A 339 3.36 14.93 6.79
CA VAL A 339 2.81 15.46 5.53
C VAL A 339 1.37 15.91 5.72
N ARG A 340 1.08 17.16 5.36
CA ARG A 340 -0.26 17.79 5.39
C ARG A 340 -0.72 18.26 4.02
N PHE A 341 0.23 18.62 3.13
CA PHE A 341 -0.02 19.16 1.80
C PHE A 341 0.85 18.46 0.75
N SER A 342 0.46 18.59 -0.52
CA SER A 342 1.28 18.09 -1.65
C SER A 342 2.67 18.74 -1.70
N GLY A 343 2.80 19.99 -1.24
CA GLY A 343 4.08 20.67 -1.11
C GLY A 343 5.04 19.95 -0.14
N ASP A 344 4.51 19.35 0.94
CA ASP A 344 5.34 18.58 1.87
C ASP A 344 5.87 17.29 1.22
N VAL A 345 5.04 16.63 0.38
CA VAL A 345 5.49 15.50 -0.44
C VAL A 345 6.64 15.93 -1.34
N SER A 346 6.52 17.07 -2.02
CA SER A 346 7.57 17.62 -2.88
C SER A 346 8.86 17.90 -2.12
N LYS A 347 8.74 18.52 -0.92
CA LYS A 347 9.89 18.80 -0.05
C LYS A 347 10.56 17.52 0.45
N ALA A 348 9.78 16.49 0.79
CA ALA A 348 10.32 15.18 1.18
C ALA A 348 11.12 14.52 0.06
N LEU A 349 10.58 14.56 -1.17
CA LEU A 349 11.27 14.04 -2.37
C LEU A 349 12.54 14.84 -2.64
N ALA A 350 12.51 16.17 -2.62
CA ALA A 350 13.66 17.01 -2.81
C ALA A 350 14.75 16.81 -1.74
N ALA A 351 14.36 16.49 -0.49
CA ALA A 351 15.29 16.16 0.59
C ALA A 351 15.96 14.77 0.44
N GLY A 352 15.58 13.99 -0.58
CA GLY A 352 16.19 12.72 -0.92
C GLY A 352 15.33 11.48 -0.68
N ALA A 353 14.05 11.63 -0.32
CA ALA A 353 13.15 10.50 -0.27
C ALA A 353 12.80 10.01 -1.68
N SER A 354 12.66 8.70 -1.84
CA SER A 354 12.15 8.06 -3.06
C SER A 354 10.64 7.90 -3.03
N ALA A 355 10.06 7.70 -1.85
CA ALA A 355 8.62 7.59 -1.64
C ALA A 355 8.23 8.24 -0.31
N VAL A 356 6.93 8.55 -0.18
CA VAL A 356 6.37 9.22 1.00
C VAL A 356 5.22 8.40 1.55
N MET A 357 5.34 7.99 2.81
CA MET A 357 4.30 7.28 3.53
C MET A 357 3.43 8.26 4.32
N MET A 358 2.11 8.08 4.25
CA MET A 358 1.14 8.95 4.89
C MET A 358 0.06 8.17 5.63
N GLY A 359 -0.30 8.64 6.83
CA GLY A 359 -1.42 8.15 7.63
C GLY A 359 -2.64 9.06 7.54
N SER A 360 -2.57 10.27 8.11
CA SER A 360 -3.69 11.22 8.24
C SER A 360 -4.35 11.61 6.92
N MET A 361 -3.56 11.69 5.83
CA MET A 361 -4.09 12.02 4.51
C MET A 361 -5.06 10.95 4.01
N PHE A 362 -4.83 9.69 4.33
CA PHE A 362 -5.63 8.56 3.88
C PHE A 362 -6.65 8.05 4.91
N ALA A 363 -6.46 8.34 6.20
CA ALA A 363 -7.35 7.86 7.28
C ALA A 363 -8.82 8.26 7.11
N GLY A 364 -9.10 9.43 6.50
CA GLY A 364 -10.46 9.92 6.25
C GLY A 364 -11.09 9.44 4.93
N THR A 365 -10.40 8.60 4.16
CA THR A 365 -10.91 8.15 2.85
C THR A 365 -11.95 7.05 2.97
N GLU A 366 -12.74 6.88 1.93
CA GLU A 366 -13.77 5.83 1.86
C GLU A 366 -13.17 4.44 1.96
N GLU A 367 -11.97 4.25 1.41
CA GLU A 367 -11.27 2.97 1.31
C GLU A 367 -10.51 2.59 2.59
N SER A 368 -10.25 3.54 3.51
CA SER A 368 -9.67 3.25 4.82
C SER A 368 -10.65 2.47 5.71
N PRO A 369 -10.18 1.69 6.69
CA PRO A 369 -11.06 0.97 7.62
C PRO A 369 -11.85 1.91 8.54
N GLY A 370 -12.88 1.36 9.18
CA GLY A 370 -13.78 2.06 10.09
C GLY A 370 -14.97 2.74 9.42
N GLU A 371 -16.00 2.98 10.21
CA GLU A 371 -17.26 3.57 9.75
C GLU A 371 -17.20 5.11 9.74
N VAL A 372 -18.00 5.70 8.86
CA VAL A 372 -18.24 7.15 8.84
C VAL A 372 -19.29 7.48 9.90
N PHE A 373 -18.99 8.41 10.78
CA PHE A 373 -19.95 8.90 11.79
C PHE A 373 -20.15 10.42 11.70
N LEU A 374 -21.31 10.86 12.17
CA LEU A 374 -21.66 12.28 12.21
C LEU A 374 -21.26 12.88 13.55
N TYR A 375 -20.58 14.03 13.49
CA TYR A 375 -20.30 14.86 14.65
C TYR A 375 -20.47 16.34 14.27
N GLN A 376 -21.31 17.06 15.04
CA GLN A 376 -21.62 18.47 14.79
C GLN A 376 -22.02 18.76 13.33
N GLY A 377 -22.81 17.86 12.72
CA GLY A 377 -23.30 18.02 11.35
C GLY A 377 -22.29 17.73 10.23
N ARG A 378 -21.07 17.25 10.57
CA ARG A 378 -20.04 16.87 9.61
C ARG A 378 -19.69 15.40 9.73
N GLN A 379 -19.23 14.80 8.64
CA GLN A 379 -18.81 13.41 8.57
C GLN A 379 -17.34 13.25 8.96
N TYR A 380 -17.06 12.25 9.79
CA TYR A 380 -15.72 11.94 10.28
C TYR A 380 -15.46 10.44 10.25
N LYS A 381 -14.18 10.08 10.29
CA LYS A 381 -13.70 8.72 10.59
C LYS A 381 -12.75 8.76 11.78
N SER A 382 -12.69 7.66 12.53
CA SER A 382 -11.71 7.48 13.61
C SER A 382 -10.30 7.43 13.04
N TYR A 383 -9.37 8.07 13.73
CA TYR A 383 -7.95 8.02 13.41
C TYR A 383 -7.15 7.97 14.69
N ARG A 384 -6.32 6.95 14.86
CA ARG A 384 -5.52 6.77 16.08
C ARG A 384 -4.06 6.46 15.78
N GLY A 385 -3.17 6.92 16.68
CA GLY A 385 -1.76 6.55 16.67
C GLY A 385 -1.58 5.10 17.12
N MET A 386 -0.62 4.40 16.54
CA MET A 386 -0.27 3.05 16.95
C MET A 386 0.26 2.99 18.40
N GLY A 387 0.75 4.12 18.95
CA GLY A 387 1.11 4.30 20.34
C GLY A 387 -0.02 4.80 21.25
N SER A 388 -1.27 4.87 20.77
CA SER A 388 -2.42 5.18 21.61
C SER A 388 -2.79 3.99 22.51
N VAL A 389 -3.47 4.26 23.61
CA VAL A 389 -3.87 3.22 24.58
C VAL A 389 -4.68 2.11 23.90
N GLY A 390 -5.67 2.48 23.07
CA GLY A 390 -6.49 1.52 22.34
C GLY A 390 -5.68 0.68 21.35
N ALA A 391 -4.84 1.30 20.53
CA ALA A 391 -4.02 0.57 19.56
C ALA A 391 -3.01 -0.38 20.25
N MET A 392 -2.41 0.05 21.38
CA MET A 392 -1.49 -0.78 22.16
C MET A 392 -2.19 -1.98 22.77
N LYS A 393 -3.43 -1.79 23.26
CA LYS A 393 -4.27 -2.87 23.77
C LYS A 393 -4.62 -3.91 22.72
N ASP A 394 -4.82 -3.46 21.46
CA ASP A 394 -5.18 -4.29 20.33
C ASP A 394 -3.97 -4.96 19.64
N GLY A 395 -2.74 -4.82 20.20
CA GLY A 395 -1.55 -5.53 19.72
C GLY A 395 -0.37 -4.67 19.29
N ALA A 396 -0.45 -3.33 19.38
CA ALA A 396 0.62 -2.46 18.94
C ALA A 396 1.69 -2.14 20.03
N ALA A 397 1.57 -2.68 21.25
CA ALA A 397 2.47 -2.35 22.36
C ALA A 397 3.93 -2.71 22.07
N ASP A 398 4.20 -3.82 21.37
CA ASP A 398 5.54 -4.26 20.97
C ASP A 398 6.25 -3.26 20.05
N ARG A 399 5.52 -2.46 19.27
CA ARG A 399 6.07 -1.37 18.45
C ARG A 399 6.83 -0.34 19.30
N TYR A 400 6.41 -0.16 20.57
CA TYR A 400 6.96 0.79 21.53
C TYR A 400 7.77 0.10 22.63
N PHE A 401 8.21 -1.14 22.40
CA PHE A 401 8.99 -1.96 23.34
C PHE A 401 8.29 -2.16 24.68
N GLN A 402 6.97 -2.16 24.69
CA GLN A 402 6.15 -2.41 25.86
C GLN A 402 5.49 -3.78 25.74
N ASP A 403 5.40 -4.48 26.86
CA ASP A 403 4.75 -5.78 26.91
C ASP A 403 3.23 -5.63 26.72
N ASN A 404 2.59 -6.60 26.09
CA ASN A 404 1.14 -6.74 26.01
C ASN A 404 0.59 -7.10 27.42
N SER A 405 0.93 -6.30 28.43
CA SER A 405 0.47 -6.53 29.81
C SER A 405 -1.03 -6.27 29.91
N ALA A 406 -1.75 -7.16 30.57
CA ALA A 406 -3.18 -7.03 30.82
C ALA A 406 -3.55 -5.77 31.66
N ASN A 407 -2.59 -5.04 32.18
CA ASN A 407 -2.81 -3.86 32.98
C ASN A 407 -2.55 -2.57 32.18
N ILE A 408 -3.63 -2.00 31.65
CA ILE A 408 -3.66 -0.76 30.87
C ILE A 408 -2.98 0.41 31.61
N ASP A 409 -3.09 0.44 32.94
CA ASP A 409 -2.54 1.52 33.79
C ASP A 409 -1.01 1.56 33.80
N LYS A 410 -0.35 0.53 33.24
CA LYS A 410 1.11 0.45 33.14
C LYS A 410 1.65 0.85 31.76
N LEU A 411 0.77 1.05 30.78
CA LEU A 411 1.20 1.49 29.45
C LEU A 411 1.56 2.98 29.47
N VAL A 412 2.62 3.33 28.74
CA VAL A 412 3.02 4.72 28.50
C VAL A 412 2.71 5.05 27.06
N PRO A 413 1.58 5.70 26.77
CA PRO A 413 1.19 5.99 25.39
C PRO A 413 2.07 7.07 24.75
N GLU A 414 2.44 6.85 23.51
CA GLU A 414 3.16 7.79 22.64
C GLU A 414 2.32 8.22 21.43
N GLY A 415 1.00 8.19 21.56
CA GLY A 415 0.03 8.57 20.54
C GLY A 415 -1.34 8.81 21.14
N ILE A 416 -2.19 9.49 20.39
CA ILE A 416 -3.57 9.81 20.77
C ILE A 416 -4.58 9.11 19.86
N GLU A 417 -5.82 9.07 20.32
CA GLU A 417 -7.00 8.71 19.54
C GLU A 417 -7.77 9.99 19.17
N GLY A 418 -8.16 10.09 17.93
CA GLY A 418 -8.85 11.26 17.40
C GLY A 418 -9.77 10.89 16.24
N ARG A 419 -10.18 11.90 15.52
CA ARG A 419 -10.98 11.80 14.30
C ARG A 419 -10.44 12.71 13.22
N VAL A 420 -10.65 12.30 11.97
CA VAL A 420 -10.35 13.12 10.78
C VAL A 420 -11.62 13.32 9.97
N ALA A 421 -11.72 14.43 9.27
CA ALA A 421 -12.84 14.68 8.36
C ALA A 421 -12.90 13.56 7.31
N TYR A 422 -14.12 13.12 6.97
CA TYR A 422 -14.34 12.23 5.83
C TYR A 422 -14.03 12.96 4.53
N LYS A 423 -13.21 12.36 3.68
CA LYS A 423 -12.64 12.97 2.47
C LYS A 423 -13.16 12.37 1.16
N GLY A 424 -14.07 11.40 1.22
CA GLY A 424 -14.51 10.66 0.04
C GLY A 424 -13.46 9.68 -0.48
N SER A 425 -13.48 9.42 -1.78
CA SER A 425 -12.57 8.44 -2.40
C SER A 425 -11.10 8.88 -2.36
N VAL A 426 -10.23 7.92 -2.08
CA VAL A 426 -8.76 8.10 -2.10
C VAL A 426 -8.25 8.55 -3.46
N ASN A 427 -8.94 8.21 -4.56
CA ASN A 427 -8.56 8.63 -5.90
C ASN A 427 -8.48 10.15 -6.04
N ALA A 428 -9.46 10.88 -5.45
CA ALA A 428 -9.47 12.34 -5.47
C ALA A 428 -8.28 12.93 -4.70
N ILE A 429 -7.95 12.36 -3.54
CA ILE A 429 -6.80 12.79 -2.72
C ILE A 429 -5.47 12.56 -3.45
N VAL A 430 -5.28 11.36 -3.99
CA VAL A 430 -4.07 11.01 -4.73
C VAL A 430 -3.91 11.88 -5.97
N PHE A 431 -5.00 12.16 -6.69
CA PHE A 431 -4.96 13.08 -7.84
C PHE A 431 -4.44 14.47 -7.46
N GLN A 432 -4.95 15.04 -6.35
CA GLN A 432 -4.49 16.34 -5.87
C GLN A 432 -3.03 16.32 -5.40
N LEU A 433 -2.63 15.28 -4.66
CA LEU A 433 -1.25 15.14 -4.18
C LEU A 433 -0.26 15.01 -5.34
N THR A 434 -0.54 14.11 -6.29
CA THR A 434 0.33 13.88 -7.45
C THR A 434 0.35 15.10 -8.38
N GLY A 435 -0.78 15.78 -8.54
CA GLY A 435 -0.87 17.04 -9.28
C GLY A 435 0.01 18.13 -8.69
N GLY A 436 0.00 18.29 -7.37
CA GLY A 436 0.87 19.25 -6.67
C GLY A 436 2.36 18.90 -6.78
N VAL A 437 2.72 17.61 -6.72
CA VAL A 437 4.11 17.17 -6.95
C VAL A 437 4.55 17.49 -8.39
N ARG A 438 3.72 17.20 -9.39
CA ARG A 438 4.03 17.53 -10.80
C ARG A 438 4.19 19.04 -11.01
N ALA A 439 3.36 19.86 -10.36
CA ALA A 439 3.50 21.31 -10.40
C ALA A 439 4.85 21.76 -9.82
N SER A 440 5.23 21.20 -8.65
CA SER A 440 6.51 21.48 -8.02
C SER A 440 7.70 21.07 -8.91
N MET A 441 7.64 19.90 -9.54
CA MET A 441 8.65 19.44 -10.50
C MET A 441 8.77 20.41 -11.68
N GLY A 442 7.65 20.90 -12.18
CA GLY A 442 7.61 21.95 -13.22
C GLY A 442 8.31 23.24 -12.79
N TYR A 443 8.03 23.74 -11.58
CA TYR A 443 8.70 24.94 -11.04
C TYR A 443 10.21 24.75 -10.83
N CYS A 444 10.64 23.55 -10.45
CA CYS A 444 12.06 23.24 -10.21
C CYS A 444 12.80 22.76 -11.48
N GLY A 445 12.14 22.65 -12.64
CA GLY A 445 12.76 22.18 -13.87
C GLY A 445 13.17 20.71 -13.85
N CYS A 446 12.46 19.86 -13.08
CA CYS A 446 12.79 18.44 -12.90
C CYS A 446 11.81 17.55 -13.65
N ARG A 447 12.30 16.67 -14.53
CA ARG A 447 11.47 15.72 -15.31
C ARG A 447 11.13 14.46 -14.50
N THR A 448 11.99 14.09 -13.57
CA THR A 448 11.88 12.87 -12.75
C THR A 448 12.09 13.17 -11.27
N ILE A 449 11.66 12.24 -10.41
CA ILE A 449 11.92 12.32 -8.96
C ILE A 449 13.43 12.26 -8.68
N ALA A 450 14.20 11.47 -9.43
CA ALA A 450 15.64 11.42 -9.30
C ALA A 450 16.29 12.79 -9.56
N GLU A 451 15.85 13.49 -10.61
CA GLU A 451 16.31 14.86 -10.87
C GLU A 451 15.93 15.82 -9.75
N MET A 452 14.74 15.66 -9.16
CA MET A 452 14.32 16.48 -8.02
C MET A 452 15.18 16.25 -6.78
N ASN A 453 15.57 15.00 -6.50
CA ASN A 453 16.51 14.70 -5.42
C ASN A 453 17.90 15.34 -5.63
N GLU A 454 18.35 15.48 -6.88
CA GLU A 454 19.69 15.95 -7.20
C GLU A 454 19.78 17.47 -7.39
N LYS A 455 18.75 18.09 -7.96
CA LYS A 455 18.79 19.46 -8.47
C LYS A 455 18.01 20.47 -7.63
N ALA A 456 16.96 20.02 -6.91
CA ALA A 456 16.12 20.95 -6.17
C ALA A 456 16.85 21.55 -4.98
N GLU A 457 16.72 22.87 -4.85
CA GLU A 457 17.34 23.64 -3.78
C GLU A 457 16.30 24.14 -2.79
N PHE A 458 16.74 24.30 -1.54
CA PHE A 458 15.91 24.81 -0.47
C PHE A 458 16.33 26.20 -0.02
N VAL A 459 15.35 27.02 0.35
CA VAL A 459 15.56 28.22 1.15
C VAL A 459 14.90 28.01 2.51
N GLN A 460 15.61 28.36 3.57
CA GLN A 460 15.04 28.40 4.91
C GLN A 460 14.19 29.65 5.08
N ILE A 461 12.99 29.50 5.65
CA ILE A 461 12.07 30.62 5.92
C ILE A 461 11.88 30.85 7.42
N THR A 462 11.35 32.00 7.76
CA THR A 462 10.96 32.36 9.13
C THR A 462 9.50 32.05 9.37
N GLY A 463 9.02 32.15 10.61
CA GLY A 463 7.58 32.10 10.91
C GLY A 463 6.76 33.19 10.21
N ALA A 464 7.36 34.31 9.81
CA ALA A 464 6.71 35.33 8.97
C ALA A 464 6.55 34.81 7.53
N GLY A 465 7.58 34.20 6.96
CA GLY A 465 7.53 33.58 5.64
C GLY A 465 6.54 32.41 5.58
N LEU A 466 6.39 31.65 6.67
CA LEU A 466 5.36 30.62 6.76
C LEU A 466 3.95 31.22 6.69
N ARG A 467 3.68 32.30 7.44
CA ARG A 467 2.37 32.99 7.37
C ARG A 467 2.09 33.58 5.99
N GLU A 468 3.10 34.15 5.32
CA GLU A 468 3.00 34.64 3.95
C GLU A 468 2.68 33.51 2.96
N SER A 469 3.12 32.28 3.23
CA SER A 469 2.88 31.11 2.38
C SER A 469 1.44 30.60 2.45
N HIS A 470 0.71 30.89 3.52
CA HIS A 470 -0.70 30.56 3.66
C HIS A 470 -1.59 31.72 3.16
N VAL A 471 -2.83 31.37 2.82
CA VAL A 471 -3.85 32.40 2.49
C VAL A 471 -3.97 33.37 3.66
N HIS A 472 -3.82 34.68 3.39
CA HIS A 472 -3.89 35.75 4.38
C HIS A 472 -4.63 36.96 3.80
N ASP A 473 -5.14 37.82 4.68
CA ASP A 473 -5.85 39.06 4.36
C ASP A 473 -7.13 38.91 3.51
N VAL A 474 -7.69 37.70 3.41
CA VAL A 474 -8.94 37.38 2.72
C VAL A 474 -9.76 36.34 3.49
N GLN A 475 -11.08 36.36 3.30
CA GLN A 475 -11.95 35.27 3.75
C GLN A 475 -12.16 34.25 2.63
N ILE A 476 -11.92 32.96 2.93
CA ILE A 476 -12.18 31.86 1.99
C ILE A 476 -13.69 31.71 1.86
N THR A 477 -14.24 31.97 0.70
CA THR A 477 -15.67 31.75 0.39
C THR A 477 -15.95 30.42 -0.28
N LYS A 478 -14.91 29.83 -0.89
CA LYS A 478 -14.95 28.49 -1.49
C LYS A 478 -13.60 27.81 -1.30
N GLU A 479 -13.60 26.69 -0.59
CA GLU A 479 -12.39 25.92 -0.36
C GLU A 479 -11.86 25.29 -1.66
N ALA A 480 -10.55 25.22 -1.78
CA ALA A 480 -9.88 24.44 -2.83
C ALA A 480 -9.78 22.97 -2.40
N PRO A 481 -9.86 22.02 -3.34
CA PRO A 481 -9.84 20.59 -2.98
C PRO A 481 -8.53 20.12 -2.35
N ASN A 482 -7.47 20.91 -2.44
CA ASN A 482 -6.11 20.62 -1.97
C ASN A 482 -5.59 21.61 -0.91
N TYR A 483 -6.44 22.51 -0.43
CA TYR A 483 -6.07 23.49 0.59
C TYR A 483 -7.23 23.67 1.58
N HIS A 484 -6.97 23.34 2.84
CA HIS A 484 -7.88 23.54 3.97
C HIS A 484 -7.12 24.26 5.07
N VAL A 485 -7.79 25.18 5.74
CA VAL A 485 -7.31 25.83 6.98
C VAL A 485 -8.04 25.12 8.12
N ASP A 486 -7.28 24.48 9.02
CA ASP A 486 -7.80 23.82 10.24
C ASP A 486 -8.26 24.84 11.28
#